data_1add5a5e9825d9ba84545a217ecfbe85
#
_entry.id   1add5a5e9825d9ba84545a217ecfbe85
#
_cell.length_a   1.000
_cell.length_b   1.000
_cell.length_c   1.000
_cell.angle_alpha   90.00
_cell.angle_beta   90.00
_cell.angle_gamma   90.00
#
_symmetry.space_group_name_H-M   'P 1'
#
loop_
_entity.id
_entity.type
_entity.pdbx_description
1 polymer ?
#
loop_
_entity_poly.entity_id
_entity_poly.type
_entity_poly.pdbx_seq_one_letter_code
_entity_poly.pdbx_strand_id
1 'polypeptide(L)'
;RPNPNGTIIDGPILEKEHTSFVGMHEIPVLHGMTIGEYAKMINGEKWLKDSLQCDLKVAPCLNYSHDMKYSLPVKPSPNLPNDQAINLYASLCFFEGTNVSVGRGTEKQFQIYGSPFLSNFNYSFRPISNFGAKEPMHKDILCIGEDLSQIKKVTRLELTWLIKAYTDTSDKTVFF
;
A
#
# COMPACT_ATOMS: atom_id res chain seq x y z
N ARG A 1 -11.56 -11.71 6.85
CA ARG A 1 -10.28 -11.44 7.53
C ARG A 1 -10.38 -10.14 8.33
N PRO A 2 -9.76 -10.06 9.52
CA PRO A 2 -9.55 -8.81 10.22
C PRO A 2 -8.82 -7.78 9.35
N ASN A 3 -9.15 -6.51 9.52
CA ASN A 3 -8.39 -5.41 8.91
C ASN A 3 -7.44 -4.83 9.97
N PRO A 4 -6.11 -4.91 9.81
CA PRO A 4 -5.15 -4.37 10.78
C PRO A 4 -5.19 -2.84 10.89
N ASN A 5 -5.83 -2.17 9.94
CA ASN A 5 -6.06 -0.72 9.90
C ASN A 5 -7.57 -0.39 9.98
N GLY A 6 -8.38 -1.20 10.66
CA GLY A 6 -9.84 -1.10 10.69
C GLY A 6 -10.41 0.22 11.20
N THR A 7 -9.64 1.00 11.97
CA THR A 7 -10.04 2.33 12.46
C THR A 7 -9.68 3.48 11.52
N ILE A 8 -8.99 3.21 10.40
CA ILE A 8 -8.49 4.26 9.52
C ILE A 8 -9.36 4.32 8.28
N ILE A 9 -9.99 5.47 8.08
CA ILE A 9 -10.74 5.82 6.86
C ILE A 9 -10.12 7.13 6.37
N ASP A 10 -9.45 7.10 5.20
CA ASP A 10 -8.73 8.26 4.69
C ASP A 10 -8.33 8.09 3.22
N GLY A 11 -7.97 9.20 2.59
CA GLY A 11 -7.55 9.28 1.21
C GLY A 11 -8.69 9.59 0.24
N PRO A 12 -8.37 9.83 -1.03
CA PRO A 12 -9.36 10.15 -2.05
C PRO A 12 -10.28 8.96 -2.30
N ILE A 13 -11.53 9.27 -2.64
CA ILE A 13 -12.49 8.30 -3.18
C ILE A 13 -12.14 8.07 -4.65
N LEU A 14 -12.16 6.80 -5.09
CA LEU A 14 -11.90 6.46 -6.48
C LEU A 14 -12.94 7.08 -7.40
N GLU A 15 -12.48 7.80 -8.40
CA GLU A 15 -13.32 8.34 -9.47
C GLU A 15 -13.57 7.27 -10.56
N LYS A 16 -14.77 7.26 -11.15
CA LYS A 16 -15.18 6.21 -12.12
C LYS A 16 -14.26 6.08 -13.33
N GLU A 17 -13.70 7.20 -13.78
CA GLU A 17 -12.77 7.25 -14.92
C GLU A 17 -11.42 6.59 -14.64
N HIS A 18 -11.07 6.41 -13.37
CA HIS A 18 -9.83 5.77 -12.93
C HIS A 18 -10.02 4.33 -12.44
N THR A 19 -11.19 3.73 -12.70
CA THR A 19 -11.44 2.34 -12.31
C THR A 19 -10.52 1.36 -13.02
N SER A 20 -10.03 0.36 -12.29
CA SER A 20 -9.15 -0.68 -12.80
C SER A 20 -9.33 -1.97 -12.01
N PHE A 21 -8.59 -3.02 -12.38
CA PHE A 21 -8.57 -4.27 -11.61
C PHE A 21 -8.14 -4.08 -10.15
N VAL A 22 -7.27 -3.11 -9.87
CA VAL A 22 -6.76 -2.82 -8.51
C VAL A 22 -7.59 -1.78 -7.74
N GLY A 23 -8.58 -1.18 -8.38
CA GLY A 23 -9.50 -0.23 -7.75
C GLY A 23 -10.80 -0.16 -8.57
N MET A 24 -11.86 -0.81 -8.09
CA MET A 24 -13.09 -1.02 -8.86
C MET A 24 -14.28 -0.17 -8.42
N HIS A 25 -14.31 0.29 -7.17
CA HIS A 25 -15.48 0.92 -6.58
C HIS A 25 -15.14 2.26 -5.93
N GLU A 26 -16.14 3.13 -5.82
CA GLU A 26 -16.04 4.49 -5.27
C GLU A 26 -15.88 4.45 -3.72
N ILE A 27 -14.72 3.98 -3.27
CA ILE A 27 -14.35 3.93 -1.85
C ILE A 27 -13.01 4.63 -1.64
N PRO A 28 -12.72 5.14 -0.42
CA PRO A 28 -11.44 5.75 -0.12
C PRO A 28 -10.31 4.71 -0.12
N VAL A 29 -9.08 5.15 -0.32
CA VAL A 29 -7.86 4.31 -0.32
C VAL A 29 -7.76 3.48 0.96
N LEU A 30 -7.94 4.12 2.11
CA LEU A 30 -8.08 3.47 3.41
C LEU A 30 -9.56 3.45 3.76
N HIS A 31 -10.20 2.32 3.63
CA HIS A 31 -11.66 2.19 3.79
C HIS A 31 -12.08 1.54 5.12
N GLY A 32 -11.15 1.07 5.94
CA GLY A 32 -11.40 0.48 7.25
C GLY A 32 -12.17 -0.85 7.27
N MET A 33 -12.84 -1.24 6.21
CA MET A 33 -13.70 -2.42 6.16
C MET A 33 -12.92 -3.73 6.17
N THR A 34 -13.51 -4.76 6.75
CA THR A 34 -13.13 -6.16 6.49
C THR A 34 -13.59 -6.57 5.09
N ILE A 35 -13.02 -7.63 4.54
CA ILE A 35 -13.45 -8.15 3.22
C ILE A 35 -14.93 -8.54 3.21
N GLY A 36 -15.45 -9.03 4.33
CA GLY A 36 -16.88 -9.39 4.45
C GLY A 36 -17.80 -8.17 4.44
N GLU A 37 -17.40 -7.08 5.08
CA GLU A 37 -18.14 -5.81 5.06
C GLU A 37 -18.10 -5.18 3.67
N TYR A 38 -16.95 -5.19 3.03
CA TYR A 38 -16.82 -4.71 1.65
C TYR A 38 -17.70 -5.52 0.69
N ALA A 39 -17.70 -6.85 0.80
CA ALA A 39 -18.58 -7.70 0.00
C ALA A 39 -20.09 -7.40 0.24
N LYS A 40 -20.50 -7.15 1.49
CA LYS A 40 -21.88 -6.74 1.81
C LYS A 40 -22.22 -5.38 1.20
N MET A 41 -21.29 -4.43 1.22
CA MET A 41 -21.47 -3.13 0.59
C MET A 41 -21.65 -3.26 -0.92
N ILE A 42 -20.77 -3.96 -1.61
CA ILE A 42 -20.87 -4.19 -3.06
C ILE A 42 -22.24 -4.79 -3.42
N ASN A 43 -22.67 -5.81 -2.66
CA ASN A 43 -23.93 -6.51 -2.90
C ASN A 43 -25.15 -5.64 -2.56
N GLY A 44 -25.10 -4.89 -1.45
CA GLY A 44 -26.19 -4.02 -1.01
C GLY A 44 -26.39 -2.80 -1.90
N GLU A 45 -25.29 -2.15 -2.31
CA GLU A 45 -25.29 -1.00 -3.19
C GLU A 45 -25.47 -1.38 -4.68
N LYS A 46 -25.59 -2.69 -4.98
CA LYS A 46 -25.78 -3.21 -6.36
C LYS A 46 -24.68 -2.80 -7.32
N TRP A 47 -23.42 -2.81 -6.84
CA TRP A 47 -22.26 -2.45 -7.64
C TRP A 47 -21.77 -3.54 -8.58
N LEU A 48 -22.35 -4.73 -8.53
CA LEU A 48 -22.07 -5.77 -9.50
C LEU A 48 -22.67 -5.40 -10.88
N LYS A 49 -22.09 -5.98 -11.94
CA LYS A 49 -22.55 -5.78 -13.30
C LYS A 49 -24.07 -6.04 -13.40
N ASP A 50 -24.77 -5.21 -14.13
CA ASP A 50 -26.23 -5.27 -14.34
C ASP A 50 -27.04 -5.22 -13.02
N SER A 51 -26.48 -4.59 -11.98
CA SER A 51 -27.10 -4.50 -10.64
C SER A 51 -27.44 -5.86 -10.02
N LEU A 52 -26.70 -6.88 -10.39
CA LEU A 52 -26.89 -8.24 -9.83
C LEU A 52 -26.65 -8.24 -8.33
N GLN A 53 -27.36 -9.09 -7.64
CA GLN A 53 -27.15 -9.41 -6.24
C GLN A 53 -26.94 -10.90 -6.09
N CYS A 54 -26.01 -11.30 -5.23
CA CYS A 54 -25.76 -12.70 -4.92
C CYS A 54 -26.27 -13.07 -3.53
N ASP A 55 -26.58 -14.36 -3.32
CA ASP A 55 -26.83 -14.90 -1.98
C ASP A 55 -25.48 -14.93 -1.22
N LEU A 56 -25.22 -13.84 -0.50
CA LEU A 56 -23.95 -13.63 0.21
C LEU A 56 -24.05 -14.08 1.66
N LYS A 57 -23.24 -15.05 2.03
CA LYS A 57 -23.05 -15.49 3.43
C LYS A 57 -21.65 -15.09 3.89
N VAL A 58 -21.59 -14.30 4.95
CA VAL A 58 -20.33 -13.87 5.59
C VAL A 58 -20.20 -14.53 6.95
N ALA A 59 -19.16 -15.35 7.12
CA ALA A 59 -18.77 -15.86 8.43
C ALA A 59 -17.96 -14.78 9.16
N PRO A 60 -18.47 -14.20 10.27
CA PRO A 60 -17.74 -13.17 11.00
C PRO A 60 -16.50 -13.75 11.70
N CYS A 61 -15.48 -12.91 11.88
CA CYS A 61 -14.35 -13.24 12.73
C CYS A 61 -14.80 -13.17 14.20
N LEU A 62 -14.53 -14.23 14.96
CA LEU A 62 -14.79 -14.24 16.40
C LEU A 62 -13.80 -13.30 17.11
N ASN A 63 -14.31 -12.59 18.12
CA ASN A 63 -13.48 -11.70 18.97
C ASN A 63 -12.71 -10.63 18.20
N TYR A 64 -13.24 -10.15 17.08
CA TYR A 64 -12.65 -9.05 16.31
C TYR A 64 -13.58 -7.83 16.37
N SER A 65 -12.97 -6.66 16.59
CA SER A 65 -13.57 -5.34 16.41
C SER A 65 -12.62 -4.44 15.64
N HIS A 66 -13.12 -3.36 15.04
CA HIS A 66 -12.31 -2.46 14.20
C HIS A 66 -11.17 -1.75 14.96
N ASP A 67 -11.36 -1.50 16.25
CA ASP A 67 -10.36 -0.87 17.15
C ASP A 67 -9.29 -1.85 17.65
N MET A 68 -9.46 -3.14 17.37
CA MET A 68 -8.48 -4.15 17.79
C MET A 68 -7.17 -3.99 17.03
N LYS A 69 -6.06 -3.94 17.79
CA LYS A 69 -4.72 -4.10 17.21
C LYS A 69 -4.55 -5.55 16.78
N TYR A 70 -4.38 -5.76 15.49
CA TYR A 70 -4.27 -7.09 14.92
C TYR A 70 -3.01 -7.22 14.07
N SER A 71 -2.12 -8.11 14.47
CA SER A 71 -0.97 -8.53 13.68
C SER A 71 -1.34 -9.76 12.84
N LEU A 72 -1.05 -9.72 11.55
CA LEU A 72 -1.40 -10.83 10.66
C LEU A 72 -0.49 -12.05 10.95
N PRO A 73 -1.05 -13.22 11.32
CA PRO A 73 -0.26 -14.41 11.61
C PRO A 73 0.41 -14.99 10.37
N VAL A 74 -0.08 -14.64 9.19
CA VAL A 74 0.47 -15.04 7.88
C VAL A 74 0.70 -13.79 7.06
N LYS A 75 1.90 -13.62 6.53
CA LYS A 75 2.26 -12.51 5.64
C LYS A 75 1.32 -12.47 4.44
N PRO A 76 0.70 -11.32 4.12
CA PRO A 76 -0.20 -11.21 2.96
C PRO A 76 0.55 -11.28 1.63
N SER A 77 1.83 -10.95 1.64
CA SER A 77 2.73 -10.98 0.49
C SER A 77 4.17 -11.21 0.95
N PRO A 78 5.05 -11.83 0.12
CA PRO A 78 6.49 -11.86 0.39
C PRO A 78 7.10 -10.46 0.56
N ASN A 79 6.50 -9.44 -0.05
CA ASN A 79 6.93 -8.05 0.05
C ASN A 79 6.27 -7.26 1.20
N LEU A 80 5.42 -7.87 2.01
CA LEU A 80 4.85 -7.29 3.23
C LEU A 80 5.23 -8.16 4.44
N PRO A 81 6.50 -8.09 4.87
CA PRO A 81 7.07 -9.06 5.81
C PRO A 81 6.60 -8.91 7.25
N ASN A 82 6.11 -7.74 7.64
CA ASN A 82 5.76 -7.41 9.02
C ASN A 82 4.69 -6.31 9.11
N ASP A 83 4.25 -6.01 10.33
CA ASP A 83 3.20 -5.01 10.59
C ASP A 83 3.59 -3.60 10.15
N GLN A 84 4.89 -3.25 10.21
CA GLN A 84 5.37 -1.94 9.75
C GLN A 84 5.17 -1.77 8.24
N ALA A 85 5.57 -2.77 7.45
CA ALA A 85 5.34 -2.75 6.00
C ALA A 85 3.85 -2.70 5.66
N ILE A 86 3.00 -3.43 6.39
CA ILE A 86 1.55 -3.44 6.20
C ILE A 86 0.94 -2.07 6.53
N ASN A 87 1.39 -1.43 7.61
CA ASN A 87 0.90 -0.11 8.00
C ASN A 87 1.31 0.97 6.99
N LEU A 88 2.53 0.90 6.46
CA LEU A 88 3.05 1.87 5.49
C LEU A 88 2.53 1.65 4.07
N TYR A 89 2.04 0.45 3.76
CA TYR A 89 1.66 0.05 2.40
C TYR A 89 0.72 1.03 1.71
N ALA A 90 -0.33 1.47 2.40
CA ALA A 90 -1.32 2.37 1.82
C ALA A 90 -0.73 3.72 1.36
N SER A 91 0.32 4.20 2.02
CA SER A 91 1.03 5.42 1.67
C SER A 91 2.12 5.18 0.63
N LEU A 92 2.83 4.04 0.72
CA LEU A 92 3.95 3.74 -0.16
C LEU A 92 3.55 3.07 -1.48
N CYS A 93 2.34 2.51 -1.59
CA CYS A 93 1.88 1.89 -2.85
C CYS A 93 1.79 2.90 -4.01
N PHE A 94 1.62 4.18 -3.73
CA PHE A 94 1.63 5.23 -4.77
C PHE A 94 2.97 5.36 -5.50
N PHE A 95 4.07 4.96 -4.87
CA PHE A 95 5.36 4.91 -5.53
C PHE A 95 5.44 3.84 -6.63
N GLU A 96 4.56 2.84 -6.63
CA GLU A 96 4.56 1.80 -7.67
C GLU A 96 4.22 2.33 -9.07
N GLY A 97 3.62 3.55 -9.16
CA GLY A 97 3.43 4.28 -10.40
C GLY A 97 4.55 5.26 -10.75
N THR A 98 5.70 5.21 -10.05
CA THR A 98 6.81 6.15 -10.21
C THR A 98 8.13 5.43 -10.48
N ASN A 99 9.21 6.19 -10.68
CA ASN A 99 10.57 5.65 -10.77
C ASN A 99 11.25 5.43 -9.41
N VAL A 100 10.49 5.40 -8.31
CA VAL A 100 11.02 5.25 -6.96
C VAL A 100 10.72 3.84 -6.43
N SER A 101 11.76 3.09 -6.10
CA SER A 101 11.65 1.78 -5.47
C SER A 101 11.11 1.89 -4.04
N VAL A 102 10.23 0.98 -3.66
CA VAL A 102 9.72 0.81 -2.27
C VAL A 102 10.45 -0.31 -1.52
N GLY A 103 11.71 -0.54 -1.85
CA GLY A 103 12.56 -1.53 -1.18
C GLY A 103 12.29 -2.98 -1.54
N ARG A 104 11.53 -3.29 -2.58
CA ARG A 104 11.46 -4.66 -3.12
C ARG A 104 12.87 -5.09 -3.53
N GLY A 105 13.23 -6.33 -3.24
CA GLY A 105 14.61 -6.81 -3.43
C GLY A 105 15.57 -6.42 -2.30
N THR A 106 15.06 -5.97 -1.14
CA THR A 106 15.83 -5.75 0.10
C THR A 106 15.16 -6.49 1.26
N GLU A 107 15.71 -6.36 2.48
CA GLU A 107 15.08 -6.87 3.71
C GLU A 107 14.04 -5.89 4.31
N LYS A 108 13.87 -4.70 3.72
CA LYS A 108 12.98 -3.65 4.21
C LYS A 108 11.89 -3.27 3.19
N GLN A 109 11.26 -4.27 2.57
CA GLN A 109 10.18 -4.07 1.60
C GLN A 109 9.06 -3.23 2.23
N PHE A 110 8.60 -2.18 1.52
CA PHE A 110 7.59 -1.22 1.97
C PHE A 110 7.89 -0.59 3.34
N GLN A 111 9.17 -0.46 3.68
CA GLN A 111 9.65 0.22 4.87
C GLN A 111 10.76 1.25 4.54
N ILE A 112 11.17 1.29 3.28
CA ILE A 112 12.09 2.27 2.70
C ILE A 112 11.57 2.68 1.34
N TYR A 113 12.00 3.83 0.86
CA TYR A 113 11.85 4.22 -0.54
C TYR A 113 13.10 4.90 -1.04
N GLY A 114 13.34 4.86 -2.34
CA GLY A 114 14.48 5.54 -2.95
C GLY A 114 14.67 5.22 -4.43
N SER A 115 15.50 6.03 -5.07
CA SER A 115 15.77 5.96 -6.49
C SER A 115 17.21 6.42 -6.79
N PRO A 116 17.81 6.00 -7.92
CA PRO A 116 19.06 6.58 -8.40
C PRO A 116 18.94 8.06 -8.77
N PHE A 117 17.71 8.57 -8.92
CA PHE A 117 17.41 9.95 -9.32
C PHE A 117 17.16 10.90 -8.14
N LEU A 118 17.26 10.39 -6.90
CA LEU A 118 17.17 11.18 -5.67
C LEU A 118 18.57 11.48 -5.14
N SER A 119 18.74 12.61 -4.46
CA SER A 119 20.05 13.09 -3.99
C SER A 119 20.06 13.63 -2.55
N ASN A 120 18.97 14.26 -2.09
CA ASN A 120 18.93 14.98 -0.82
C ASN A 120 18.35 14.13 0.32
N PHE A 121 18.79 12.87 0.44
CA PHE A 121 18.36 11.92 1.46
C PHE A 121 19.56 11.25 2.13
N ASN A 122 19.35 10.70 3.33
CA ASN A 122 20.41 10.18 4.20
C ASN A 122 20.56 8.66 4.19
N TYR A 123 19.68 7.95 3.48
CA TYR A 123 19.67 6.50 3.44
C TYR A 123 19.99 6.02 2.03
N SER A 124 20.71 4.92 1.94
CA SER A 124 20.99 4.29 0.64
C SER A 124 20.83 2.78 0.72
N PHE A 125 20.40 2.18 -0.39
CA PHE A 125 20.24 0.74 -0.53
C PHE A 125 20.43 0.32 -1.99
N ARG A 126 20.60 -0.98 -2.18
CA ARG A 126 20.72 -1.58 -3.52
C ARG A 126 19.75 -2.74 -3.60
N PRO A 127 18.70 -2.67 -4.42
CA PRO A 127 17.81 -3.81 -4.65
C PRO A 127 18.57 -4.96 -5.32
N ILE A 128 18.37 -6.18 -4.85
CA ILE A 128 18.90 -7.40 -5.45
C ILE A 128 17.77 -8.41 -5.70
N SER A 129 17.96 -9.33 -6.63
CA SER A 129 16.98 -10.40 -6.84
C SER A 129 16.78 -11.23 -5.58
N ASN A 130 15.52 -11.45 -5.19
CA ASN A 130 15.16 -12.32 -4.07
C ASN A 130 13.86 -13.08 -4.36
N PHE A 131 13.38 -13.87 -3.39
CA PHE A 131 12.16 -14.66 -3.54
C PHE A 131 10.91 -13.80 -3.84
N GLY A 132 10.78 -12.65 -3.20
CA GLY A 132 9.64 -11.74 -3.35
C GLY A 132 9.70 -10.82 -4.58
N ALA A 133 10.89 -10.64 -5.15
CA ALA A 133 11.13 -9.77 -6.31
C ALA A 133 12.32 -10.29 -7.11
N LYS A 134 12.05 -10.99 -8.20
CA LYS A 134 13.11 -11.56 -9.07
C LYS A 134 13.84 -10.47 -9.84
N GLU A 135 13.08 -9.50 -10.35
CA GLU A 135 13.57 -8.32 -11.06
C GLU A 135 13.02 -7.07 -10.36
N PRO A 136 13.59 -6.68 -9.19
CA PRO A 136 13.15 -5.47 -8.52
C PRO A 136 13.54 -4.22 -9.32
N MET A 137 12.75 -3.17 -9.17
CA MET A 137 13.09 -1.87 -9.74
C MET A 137 14.48 -1.42 -9.29
N HIS A 138 15.29 -0.91 -10.20
CA HIS A 138 16.69 -0.51 -9.98
C HIS A 138 17.59 -1.64 -9.44
N LYS A 139 17.34 -2.88 -9.87
CA LYS A 139 18.18 -4.02 -9.52
C LYS A 139 19.66 -3.71 -9.72
N ASP A 140 20.48 -4.03 -8.71
CA ASP A 140 21.93 -3.83 -8.69
C ASP A 140 22.40 -2.37 -8.82
N ILE A 141 21.48 -1.38 -8.75
CA ILE A 141 21.78 0.05 -8.80
C ILE A 141 21.64 0.65 -7.41
N LEU A 142 22.54 1.56 -7.03
CA LEU A 142 22.46 2.30 -5.78
C LEU A 142 21.29 3.27 -5.83
N CYS A 143 20.36 3.15 -4.89
CA CYS A 143 19.25 4.07 -4.66
C CYS A 143 19.55 4.94 -3.44
N ILE A 144 19.22 6.21 -3.53
CA ILE A 144 19.25 7.17 -2.41
C ILE A 144 17.80 7.43 -1.99
N GLY A 145 17.51 7.50 -0.69
CA GLY A 145 16.15 7.65 -0.20
C GLY A 145 16.03 7.74 1.31
N GLU A 146 14.93 7.26 1.85
CA GLU A 146 14.58 7.38 3.28
C GLU A 146 14.23 6.01 3.87
N ASP A 147 14.63 5.79 5.13
CA ASP A 147 14.29 4.62 5.93
C ASP A 147 13.14 4.95 6.89
N LEU A 148 12.01 4.29 6.70
CA LEU A 148 10.79 4.45 7.48
C LEU A 148 10.55 3.27 8.44
N SER A 149 11.50 2.34 8.53
CA SER A 149 11.32 1.11 9.33
C SER A 149 11.14 1.37 10.84
N GLN A 150 11.55 2.53 11.33
CA GLN A 150 11.49 2.91 12.73
C GLN A 150 10.51 4.04 13.03
N ILE A 151 9.74 4.51 12.06
CA ILE A 151 8.75 5.56 12.32
C ILE A 151 7.57 5.01 13.12
N LYS A 152 6.88 5.90 13.84
CA LYS A 152 5.64 5.54 14.53
C LYS A 152 4.58 5.10 13.54
N LYS A 153 3.67 4.21 13.99
CA LYS A 153 2.51 3.78 13.19
C LYS A 153 1.76 5.01 12.65
N VAL A 154 1.58 5.06 11.34
CA VAL A 154 0.74 6.07 10.71
C VAL A 154 -0.73 5.74 10.90
N THR A 155 -1.55 6.77 11.10
CA THR A 155 -2.99 6.67 11.36
C THR A 155 -3.83 7.35 10.28
N ARG A 156 -3.18 7.72 9.17
CA ARG A 156 -3.80 8.35 8.00
C ARG A 156 -2.99 7.99 6.75
N LEU A 157 -3.50 8.39 5.59
CA LEU A 157 -2.73 8.36 4.35
C LEU A 157 -1.65 9.44 4.39
N GLU A 158 -0.38 9.04 4.27
CA GLU A 158 0.75 9.97 4.36
C GLU A 158 1.42 10.13 2.99
N LEU A 159 1.18 11.24 2.34
CA LEU A 159 1.72 11.57 1.02
C LEU A 159 2.99 12.43 1.06
N THR A 160 3.45 12.83 2.26
CA THR A 160 4.65 13.67 2.40
C THR A 160 5.88 13.02 1.77
N TRP A 161 6.01 11.71 1.87
CA TRP A 161 7.15 10.97 1.29
C TRP A 161 7.13 11.01 -0.25
N LEU A 162 5.96 10.84 -0.86
CA LEU A 162 5.79 10.95 -2.31
C LEU A 162 6.11 12.38 -2.78
N ILE A 163 5.61 13.38 -2.08
CA ILE A 163 5.86 14.80 -2.38
C ILE A 163 7.34 15.14 -2.23
N LYS A 164 8.01 14.67 -1.16
CA LYS A 164 9.46 14.85 -0.97
C LYS A 164 10.25 14.26 -2.14
N ALA A 165 9.98 13.01 -2.51
CA ALA A 165 10.67 12.34 -3.61
C ALA A 165 10.43 13.05 -4.94
N TYR A 166 9.18 13.43 -5.24
CA TYR A 166 8.86 14.23 -6.41
C TYR A 166 9.62 15.56 -6.42
N THR A 167 9.64 16.27 -5.28
CA THR A 167 10.31 17.57 -5.16
C THR A 167 11.83 17.45 -5.38
N ASP A 168 12.44 16.39 -4.86
CA ASP A 168 13.89 16.15 -4.98
C ASP A 168 14.32 15.70 -6.39
N THR A 169 13.45 15.00 -7.11
CA THR A 169 13.75 14.59 -8.50
C THR A 169 13.93 15.81 -9.38
N SER A 170 15.10 15.95 -10.02
CA SER A 170 15.45 17.11 -10.86
C SER A 170 14.64 17.15 -12.15
N ASP A 171 14.51 16.02 -12.82
CA ASP A 171 13.70 15.88 -14.03
C ASP A 171 12.34 15.23 -13.70
N LYS A 172 11.29 16.06 -13.66
CA LYS A 172 9.93 15.62 -13.32
C LYS A 172 9.31 14.71 -14.39
N THR A 173 9.81 14.74 -15.61
CA THR A 173 9.26 13.94 -16.72
C THR A 173 9.56 12.44 -16.58
N VAL A 174 10.55 12.08 -15.76
CA VAL A 174 10.92 10.68 -15.50
C VAL A 174 10.37 10.15 -14.16
N PHE A 175 9.61 10.95 -13.42
CA PHE A 175 9.13 10.54 -12.09
C PHE A 175 7.95 9.57 -12.19
N PHE A 176 6.98 9.83 -13.10
CA PHE A 176 5.82 9.01 -13.36
C PHE A 176 5.95 8.22 -14.67
#